data_82cd8b1bdaa3eb9935bcebaf3ef4bde0
#
_entry.id   82cd8b1bdaa3eb9935bcebaf3ef4bde0
#
_cell.length_a   1.000
_cell.length_b   1.000
_cell.length_c   1.000
_cell.angle_alpha   90.00
_cell.angle_beta   90.00
_cell.angle_gamma   90.00
#
_symmetry.space_group_name_H-M   'P 1'
#
loop_
_entity.id
_entity.type
_entity.pdbx_description
1 polymer ?
#
loop_
_entity_poly.entity_id
_entity_poly.type
_entity_poly.pdbx_seq_one_letter_code
_entity_poly.pdbx_strand_id
1 'polypeptide(L)'
;MPNKSRRLDNDYYEWRKSVVKRDDNCCQFPKCGSKKNIEVHHIFRYADNPSYRTAVNNGISLCKIHHKYITGQEEYYALVFLEIVKAKAKAKTDETQDNTGH
;
A
#
# COMPACT_ATOMS: atom_id res chain seq x y z
N MET A 1 19.71 -19.76 -7.34
CA MET A 1 18.91 -19.80 -8.57
C MET A 1 18.47 -18.39 -8.94
N PRO A 2 18.97 -17.88 -10.07
CA PRO A 2 18.62 -16.52 -10.48
C PRO A 2 17.11 -16.31 -10.67
N ASN A 3 16.42 -17.36 -11.11
CA ASN A 3 14.98 -17.25 -11.37
C ASN A 3 14.17 -16.97 -10.11
N LYS A 4 14.62 -17.52 -8.99
CA LYS A 4 13.92 -17.34 -7.73
C LYS A 4 14.02 -15.89 -7.25
N SER A 5 15.21 -15.31 -7.31
CA SER A 5 15.42 -13.91 -6.94
C SER A 5 14.65 -12.98 -7.86
N ARG A 6 14.69 -13.28 -9.16
CA ARG A 6 14.01 -12.45 -10.15
C ARG A 6 12.51 -12.47 -9.93
N ARG A 7 11.95 -13.61 -9.56
CA ARG A 7 10.51 -13.75 -9.29
C ARG A 7 10.11 -12.90 -8.09
N LEU A 8 10.90 -12.96 -7.01
CA LEU A 8 10.60 -12.17 -5.81
C LEU A 8 10.66 -10.68 -6.11
N ASP A 9 11.67 -10.25 -6.88
CA ASP A 9 11.79 -8.85 -7.26
C ASP A 9 10.60 -8.42 -8.11
N ASN A 10 10.18 -9.27 -9.02
CA ASN A 10 9.05 -8.97 -9.89
C ASN A 10 7.75 -8.85 -9.12
N ASP A 11 7.54 -9.77 -8.18
CA ASP A 11 6.34 -9.73 -7.33
C ASP A 11 6.31 -8.46 -6.49
N TYR A 12 7.43 -8.07 -5.94
CA TYR A 12 7.54 -6.85 -5.15
C TYR A 12 7.24 -5.62 -6.02
N TYR A 13 7.80 -5.58 -7.21
CA TYR A 13 7.60 -4.48 -8.14
C TYR A 13 6.13 -4.34 -8.53
N GLU A 14 5.48 -5.46 -8.85
CA GLU A 14 4.06 -5.46 -9.21
C GLU A 14 3.19 -5.05 -8.03
N TRP A 15 3.52 -5.52 -6.84
CA TRP A 15 2.84 -5.12 -5.62
C TRP A 15 2.93 -3.61 -5.41
N ARG A 16 4.14 -3.07 -5.55
CA ARG A 16 4.36 -1.65 -5.37
C ARG A 16 3.53 -0.82 -6.36
N LYS A 17 3.53 -1.24 -7.61
CA LYS A 17 2.73 -0.56 -8.64
C LYS A 17 1.25 -0.58 -8.30
N SER A 18 0.75 -1.71 -7.85
CA SER A 18 -0.67 -1.85 -7.51
C SER A 18 -1.06 -0.96 -6.35
N VAL A 19 -0.21 -0.86 -5.34
CA VAL A 19 -0.47 0.00 -4.19
C VAL A 19 -0.50 1.46 -4.61
N VAL A 20 0.50 1.89 -5.38
CA VAL A 20 0.58 3.28 -5.83
C VAL A 20 -0.61 3.64 -6.71
N LYS A 21 -1.02 2.72 -7.58
CA LYS A 21 -2.17 2.95 -8.45
C LYS A 21 -3.45 3.09 -7.64
N ARG A 22 -3.66 2.21 -6.66
CA ARG A 22 -4.83 2.30 -5.79
C ARG A 22 -4.88 3.65 -5.09
N ASP A 23 -3.72 4.15 -4.67
CA ASP A 23 -3.62 5.38 -3.89
C ASP A 23 -3.48 6.63 -4.76
N ASP A 24 -3.64 6.49 -6.06
CA ASP A 24 -3.57 7.62 -7.01
C ASP A 24 -2.25 8.38 -6.92
N ASN A 25 -1.18 7.67 -6.61
CA ASN A 25 0.17 8.23 -6.48
C ASN A 25 0.24 9.38 -5.47
N CYS A 26 -0.56 9.29 -4.42
CA CYS A 26 -0.63 10.30 -3.37
C CYS A 26 -0.32 9.70 -2.02
N CYS A 27 0.31 10.49 -1.16
CA CYS A 27 0.50 10.11 0.23
C CYS A 27 -0.84 9.95 0.92
N GLN A 28 -1.04 8.81 1.57
CA GLN A 28 -2.29 8.48 2.24
C GLN A 28 -2.31 8.88 3.72
N PHE A 29 -1.23 9.46 4.22
CA PHE A 29 -1.24 9.95 5.59
C PHE A 29 -2.34 11.02 5.72
N PRO A 30 -3.13 10.97 6.79
CA PRO A 30 -4.28 11.88 6.92
C PRO A 30 -3.91 13.34 6.64
N LYS A 31 -4.68 13.96 5.76
CA LYS A 31 -4.56 15.37 5.38
C LYS A 31 -3.30 15.74 4.58
N CYS A 32 -2.56 14.74 4.08
CA CYS A 32 -1.36 15.03 3.31
C CYS A 32 -1.64 15.16 1.81
N GLY A 33 -1.83 14.04 1.14
CA GLY A 33 -2.13 14.05 -0.30
C GLY A 33 -0.97 14.44 -1.21
N SER A 34 0.26 14.55 -0.69
CA SER A 34 1.41 14.91 -1.49
C SER A 34 1.69 13.85 -2.56
N LYS A 35 2.13 14.29 -3.73
CA LYS A 35 2.53 13.38 -4.81
C LYS A 35 4.04 13.31 -4.97
N LYS A 36 4.79 13.95 -4.09
CA LYS A 36 6.24 14.00 -4.17
C LYS A 36 6.88 12.88 -3.37
N ASN A 37 7.86 12.23 -3.98
CA ASN A 37 8.69 11.24 -3.30
C ASN A 37 7.85 10.17 -2.60
N ILE A 38 6.96 9.56 -3.36
CA ILE A 38 6.06 8.53 -2.83
C ILE A 38 6.83 7.23 -2.66
N GLU A 39 6.71 6.66 -1.47
CA GLU A 39 7.29 5.36 -1.12
C GLU A 39 6.14 4.46 -0.68
N VAL A 40 6.34 3.15 -0.81
CA VAL A 40 5.32 2.20 -0.40
C VAL A 40 5.76 1.52 0.88
N HIS A 41 4.89 1.59 1.88
CA HIS A 41 5.15 1.06 3.21
C HIS A 41 4.35 -0.22 3.43
N HIS A 42 4.99 -1.26 3.95
CA HIS A 42 4.28 -2.47 4.38
C HIS A 42 3.62 -2.18 5.71
N ILE A 43 2.28 -2.33 5.76
CA ILE A 43 1.52 -2.07 6.98
C ILE A 43 1.92 -3.06 8.07
N PHE A 44 1.94 -4.35 7.72
CA PHE A 44 2.44 -5.41 8.61
C PHE A 44 3.74 -5.93 8.04
N ARG A 45 4.71 -6.17 8.91
CA ARG A 45 6.03 -6.64 8.49
C ARG A 45 5.89 -7.98 7.78
N TYR A 46 6.40 -8.04 6.56
CA TYR A 46 6.29 -9.25 5.77
C TYR A 46 7.13 -10.39 6.36
N ALA A 47 8.15 -10.07 7.15
CA ALA A 47 8.97 -11.09 7.80
C ALA A 47 8.14 -11.95 8.74
N ASP A 48 7.12 -11.35 9.37
CA ASP A 48 6.25 -12.04 10.30
C ASP A 48 5.07 -12.71 9.58
N ASN A 49 4.73 -12.21 8.40
CA ASN A 49 3.55 -12.69 7.65
C ASN A 49 3.89 -12.80 6.16
N PRO A 50 4.61 -13.86 5.75
CA PRO A 50 5.04 -13.97 4.36
C PRO A 50 3.90 -13.91 3.33
N SER A 51 2.71 -14.38 3.69
CA SER A 51 1.58 -14.36 2.78
C SER A 51 1.09 -12.95 2.49
N TYR A 52 1.43 -11.98 3.34
CA TYR A 52 1.05 -10.59 3.12
C TYR A 52 2.09 -9.81 2.33
N ARG A 53 3.23 -10.43 2.04
CA ARG A 53 4.36 -9.74 1.39
C ARG A 53 3.94 -8.97 0.15
N THR A 54 3.08 -9.57 -0.68
CA THR A 54 2.65 -8.95 -1.92
C THR A 54 1.14 -8.71 -1.96
N ALA A 55 0.49 -8.70 -0.80
CA ALA A 55 -0.93 -8.38 -0.73
C ALA A 55 -1.12 -6.87 -0.83
N VAL A 56 -1.96 -6.43 -1.78
CA VAL A 56 -2.17 -5.00 -2.02
C VAL A 56 -2.71 -4.31 -0.77
N ASN A 57 -3.55 -5.00 0.00
CA ASN A 57 -4.11 -4.44 1.22
C ASN A 57 -3.07 -4.29 2.34
N ASN A 58 -1.88 -4.83 2.16
CA ASN A 58 -0.81 -4.68 3.14
C ASN A 58 0.18 -3.59 2.75
N GLY A 59 -0.16 -2.76 1.78
CA GLY A 59 0.70 -1.66 1.38
C GLY A 59 -0.04 -0.35 1.40
N ILE A 60 0.69 0.71 1.67
CA ILE A 60 0.13 2.05 1.65
C ILE A 60 1.17 3.03 1.13
N SER A 61 0.73 3.99 0.32
CA SER A 61 1.62 5.00 -0.25
C SER A 61 1.81 6.12 0.74
N LEU A 62 3.06 6.45 1.02
CA LEU A 62 3.41 7.56 1.91
C LEU A 62 4.49 8.41 1.26
N CYS A 63 4.45 9.72 1.46
CA CYS A 63 5.55 10.55 1.04
C CYS A 63 6.75 10.29 1.95
N LYS A 64 7.93 10.65 1.48
CA LYS A 64 9.15 10.38 2.23
C LYS A 64 9.10 10.98 3.63
N ILE A 65 8.51 12.16 3.77
CA ILE A 65 8.41 12.84 5.06
C ILE A 65 7.58 12.03 6.05
N HIS A 66 6.39 11.58 5.62
CA HIS A 66 5.51 10.83 6.52
C HIS A 66 5.98 9.40 6.74
N HIS A 67 6.63 8.80 5.72
CA HIS A 67 7.21 7.48 5.92
C HIS A 67 8.28 7.54 7.02
N LYS A 68 9.09 8.59 7.00
CA LYS A 68 10.08 8.80 8.04
C LYS A 68 9.43 9.11 9.39
N TYR A 69 8.35 9.89 9.36
CA TYR A 69 7.63 10.27 10.57
C TYR A 69 7.12 9.07 11.34
N ILE A 70 6.59 8.05 10.63
CA ILE A 70 6.03 6.89 11.30
C ILE A 70 7.09 5.86 11.66
N THR A 71 8.34 6.05 11.26
CA THR A 71 9.41 5.12 11.58
C THR A 71 9.56 5.02 13.09
N GLY A 72 9.51 3.79 13.59
CA GLY A 72 9.52 3.54 15.03
C GLY A 72 8.13 3.51 15.64
N GLN A 73 7.11 3.88 14.88
CA GLN A 73 5.73 3.87 15.36
C GLN A 73 4.83 3.06 14.44
N GLU A 74 5.42 2.15 13.67
CA GLU A 74 4.69 1.39 12.67
C GLU A 74 3.54 0.61 13.25
N GLU A 75 3.75 0.03 14.42
CA GLU A 75 2.72 -0.76 15.08
C GLU A 75 1.51 0.10 15.48
N TYR A 76 1.79 1.31 15.95
CA TYR A 76 0.74 2.23 16.31
C TYR A 76 -0.11 2.63 15.09
N TYR A 77 0.55 2.88 13.96
CA TYR A 77 -0.16 3.34 12.76
C TYR A 77 -0.75 2.20 11.93
N ALA A 78 -0.41 0.95 12.23
CA ALA A 78 -0.87 -0.17 11.42
C ALA A 78 -2.39 -0.20 11.27
N LEU A 79 -3.11 -0.04 12.38
CA LEU A 79 -4.57 -0.07 12.34
C LEU A 79 -5.15 1.13 11.61
N VAL A 80 -4.54 2.30 11.78
CA VAL A 80 -4.97 3.50 11.06
C VAL A 80 -4.83 3.29 9.56
N PHE A 81 -3.67 2.82 9.13
CA PHE A 81 -3.42 2.59 7.72
C PHE A 81 -4.32 1.51 7.15
N LEU A 82 -4.55 0.46 7.92
CA LEU A 82 -5.41 -0.64 7.48
C LEU A 82 -6.83 -0.13 7.20
N GLU A 83 -7.34 0.73 8.05
CA GLU A 83 -8.67 1.31 7.85
C GLU A 83 -8.71 2.20 6.60
N ILE A 84 -7.66 2.98 6.38
CA ILE A 84 -7.57 3.83 5.18
C ILE A 84 -7.58 2.97 3.93
N VAL A 85 -6.77 1.91 3.92
CA VAL A 85 -6.66 1.01 2.78
C VAL A 85 -7.97 0.29 2.51
N LYS A 86 -8.64 -0.18 3.56
CA LYS A 86 -9.93 -0.84 3.41
C LYS A 86 -10.98 0.08 2.82
N ALA A 87 -11.02 1.31 3.30
CA ALA A 87 -11.98 2.29 2.79
C ALA A 87 -11.71 2.58 1.31
N LYS A 88 -10.44 2.69 0.94
CA LYS A 88 -10.06 2.95 -0.44
C LYS A 88 -10.45 1.79 -1.36
N ALA A 89 -10.18 0.58 -0.91
CA ALA A 89 -10.53 -0.61 -1.68
C ALA A 89 -12.03 -0.75 -1.86
N LYS A 90 -12.79 -0.46 -0.81
CA LYS A 90 -14.24 -0.53 -0.85
C LYS A 90 -14.82 0.51 -1.82
N ALA A 91 -14.27 1.72 -1.79
CA ALA A 91 -14.72 2.78 -2.68
C ALA A 91 -14.53 2.40 -4.14
N LYS A 92 -13.38 1.81 -4.47
CA LYS A 92 -13.11 1.38 -5.83
C LYS A 92 -14.00 0.23 -6.25
N THR A 93 -14.29 -0.69 -5.33
CA THR A 93 -15.20 -1.80 -5.60
C THR A 93 -16.61 -1.29 -5.85
N ASP A 94 -17.07 -0.34 -5.04
CA ASP A 94 -18.39 0.26 -5.22
C ASP A 94 -18.50 0.97 -6.57
N GLU A 95 -17.46 1.69 -6.96
CA GLU A 95 -17.43 2.34 -8.27
C GLU A 95 -17.56 1.32 -9.40
N THR A 96 -16.83 0.21 -9.28
CA THR A 96 -16.87 -0.85 -10.27
C THR A 96 -18.27 -1.45 -10.35
N GLN A 97 -18.89 -1.68 -9.21
CA GLN A 97 -20.24 -2.22 -9.16
C GLN A 97 -21.25 -1.27 -9.80
N ASP A 98 -21.13 0.00 -9.52
CA ASP A 98 -22.01 1.01 -10.13
C ASP A 98 -21.89 0.99 -11.64
N ASN A 99 -20.67 0.88 -12.14
CA ASN A 99 -20.42 0.84 -13.57
C ASN A 99 -21.00 -0.42 -14.20
N THR A 100 -20.95 -1.54 -13.49
CA THR A 100 -21.49 -2.79 -14.02
C THR A 100 -22.99 -2.90 -13.86
N GLY A 101 -23.59 -2.10 -12.99
CA GLY A 101 -25.01 -2.09 -12.77
C GLY A 101 -25.79 -1.47 -13.89
N HIS A 102 -25.10 -0.91 -14.83
CA HIS A 102 -25.72 -0.27 -15.99
C HIS A 102 -25.70 -1.19 -17.19
#